data_e440fc02fc2ba772caaddf2ad911f196
#
_entry.id   e440fc02fc2ba772caaddf2ad911f196
#
_cell.length_a   1.000
_cell.length_b   1.000
_cell.length_c   1.000
_cell.angle_alpha   90.00
_cell.angle_beta   90.00
_cell.angle_gamma   90.00
#
_symmetry.space_group_name_H-M   'P 1'
#
loop_
_entity.id
_entity.type
_entity.pdbx_description
1 polymer ?
#
loop_
_entity_poly.entity_id
_entity_poly.type
_entity_poly.pdbx_seq_one_letter_code
_entity_poly.pdbx_strand_id
1 'polypeptide(L)' 'MTNHDKFYKALFILKPNVEATVFENINTEEDFNKVQWNTGEDNGQAIISLTNPHSEITWTKVKEEMDKL' A
#
# COMPACT_ATOMS: atom_id res chain seq x y z
N MET A 1 -7.88 -11.45 11.49
CA MET A 1 -7.43 -10.57 10.38
C MET A 1 -5.93 -10.70 10.20
N THR A 2 -5.47 -10.97 8.98
CA THR A 2 -4.04 -11.10 8.70
C THR A 2 -3.40 -9.72 8.57
N ASN A 3 -2.06 -9.66 8.61
CA ASN A 3 -1.36 -8.39 8.36
C ASN A 3 -1.61 -7.89 6.93
N HIS A 4 -1.82 -8.79 5.99
CA HIS A 4 -2.20 -8.43 4.63
C HIS A 4 -3.53 -7.65 4.60
N ASP A 5 -4.53 -8.14 5.32
CA ASP A 5 -5.83 -7.47 5.42
C ASP A 5 -5.71 -6.13 6.15
N LYS A 6 -4.95 -6.09 7.23
CA LYS A 6 -4.72 -4.86 8.00
C LYS A 6 -4.02 -3.81 7.14
N PHE A 7 -3.06 -4.23 6.32
CA PHE A 7 -2.34 -3.33 5.43
C PHE A 7 -3.29 -2.66 4.44
N TYR A 8 -4.16 -3.43 3.78
CA TYR A 8 -5.14 -2.86 2.86
C TYR A 8 -6.09 -1.90 3.55
N LYS A 9 -6.57 -2.25 4.75
CA LYS A 9 -7.45 -1.36 5.50
C LYS A 9 -6.75 -0.06 5.89
N ALA A 10 -5.49 -0.16 6.31
CA ALA A 10 -4.69 1.02 6.64
C ALA A 10 -4.52 1.93 5.41
N LEU A 11 -4.24 1.35 4.24
CA LEU A 11 -4.12 2.12 3.00
C LEU A 11 -5.41 2.89 2.69
N PHE A 12 -6.56 2.23 2.81
CA PHE A 12 -7.84 2.86 2.51
C PHE A 12 -8.23 3.94 3.53
N ILE A 13 -7.74 3.85 4.76
CA ILE A 13 -7.91 4.91 5.75
C ILE A 13 -7.09 6.14 5.35
N LEU A 14 -5.85 5.94 4.91
CA LEU A 14 -4.96 7.03 4.53
C LEU A 14 -5.32 7.64 3.17
N LYS A 15 -5.78 6.81 2.24
CA LYS A 15 -6.16 7.25 0.90
C LYS A 15 -7.22 6.31 0.33
N PRO A 16 -8.52 6.66 0.39
CA PRO A 16 -9.62 5.75 0.06
C PRO A 16 -9.62 5.19 -1.36
N ASN A 17 -9.01 5.88 -2.31
CA ASN A 17 -9.00 5.45 -3.71
C ASN A 17 -7.63 4.93 -4.17
N VAL A 18 -6.78 4.54 -3.22
CA VAL A 18 -5.45 4.03 -3.56
C VAL A 18 -5.56 2.68 -4.28
N GLU A 19 -4.72 2.50 -5.29
CA GLU A 19 -4.61 1.24 -6.01
C GLU A 19 -3.19 0.68 -5.80
N ALA A 20 -3.12 -0.48 -5.16
CA ALA A 20 -1.85 -1.15 -4.88
C ALA A 20 -2.07 -2.65 -4.84
N THR A 21 -1.03 -3.40 -5.15
CA THR A 21 -1.06 -4.86 -5.10
C THR A 21 0.00 -5.35 -4.12
N VAL A 22 -0.42 -6.26 -3.23
CA VAL A 22 0.45 -6.83 -2.22
C VAL A 22 0.31 -8.36 -2.28
N PHE A 23 1.43 -9.05 -2.39
CA PHE A 23 1.43 -10.52 -2.52
C PHE A 23 1.71 -11.22 -1.19
N GLU A 24 2.20 -10.52 -0.19
CA GLU A 24 2.61 -11.09 1.09
C GLU A 24 2.13 -10.23 2.26
N ASN A 25 2.26 -10.76 3.47
CA ASN A 25 2.01 -9.97 4.67
C ASN A 25 3.07 -8.87 4.79
N ILE A 26 2.63 -7.67 5.13
CA ILE A 26 3.51 -6.53 5.32
C ILE A 26 3.78 -6.37 6.81
N ASN A 27 4.98 -6.74 7.24
CA ASN A 27 5.38 -6.72 8.65
C ASN A 27 6.46 -5.69 8.94
N THR A 28 7.22 -5.27 7.92
CA THR A 28 8.37 -4.39 8.07
C THR A 28 8.37 -3.33 6.97
N GLU A 29 9.21 -2.31 7.14
CA GLU A 29 9.39 -1.31 6.10
C GLU A 29 9.96 -1.93 4.81
N GLU A 30 10.81 -2.95 4.94
CA GLU A 30 11.35 -3.66 3.79
C GLU A 30 10.22 -4.32 2.99
N ASP A 31 9.25 -4.94 3.67
CA ASP A 31 8.08 -5.50 3.01
C ASP A 31 7.25 -4.42 2.34
N PHE A 32 7.08 -3.28 3.00
CA PHE A 32 6.35 -2.13 2.45
C PHE A 32 6.99 -1.64 1.15
N ASN A 33 8.32 -1.68 1.05
CA ASN A 33 9.04 -1.24 -0.15
C ASN A 33 8.85 -2.18 -1.35
N LYS A 34 8.24 -3.35 -1.14
CA LYS A 34 7.94 -4.31 -2.20
C LYS A 34 6.52 -4.18 -2.74
N VAL A 35 5.71 -3.28 -2.20
CA VAL A 35 4.34 -3.04 -2.65
C VAL A 35 4.37 -2.53 -4.09
N GLN A 36 3.48 -3.06 -4.92
CA GLN A 36 3.33 -2.62 -6.30
C GLN A 36 2.22 -1.59 -6.39
N TRP A 37 2.59 -0.37 -6.76
CA TRP A 37 1.66 0.76 -6.83
C TRP A 37 1.19 0.98 -8.25
N ASN A 38 -0.11 1.20 -8.44
CA ASN A 38 -0.64 1.63 -9.72
C ASN A 38 -0.48 3.15 -9.82
N THR A 39 0.38 3.60 -10.75
CA THR A 39 0.70 5.02 -10.90
C THR A 39 -0.05 5.67 -12.07
N GLY A 40 -0.85 4.91 -12.81
CA GLY A 40 -1.62 5.43 -13.93
C GLY A 40 -1.95 4.36 -14.95
N GLU A 41 -2.31 4.80 -16.16
CA GLU A 41 -2.63 3.89 -17.26
C GLU A 41 -1.93 4.33 -18.53
N ASP A 42 -1.51 3.35 -19.35
CA ASP A 42 -0.93 3.59 -20.66
C ASP A 42 -1.57 2.59 -21.63
N ASN A 43 -2.27 3.10 -22.64
CA ASN A 43 -2.98 2.29 -23.64
C ASN A 43 -3.93 1.26 -23.02
N GLY A 44 -4.61 1.63 -21.93
CA GLY A 44 -5.55 0.75 -21.23
C GLY A 44 -4.88 -0.24 -20.28
N GLN A 45 -3.57 -0.16 -20.10
CA GLN A 45 -2.84 -1.03 -19.18
C GLN A 45 -2.36 -0.23 -17.96
N ALA A 46 -2.49 -0.83 -16.77
CA ALA A 46 -2.03 -0.21 -15.55
C ALA A 46 -0.49 -0.08 -15.53
N ILE A 47 -0.01 1.07 -15.10
CA ILE A 47 1.43 1.30 -14.91
C ILE A 47 1.75 0.96 -13.47
N ILE A 48 2.55 -0.09 -13.27
CA ILE A 48 2.91 -0.58 -11.94
C ILE A 48 4.33 -0.13 -11.60
N SER A 49 4.51 0.42 -10.40
CA SER A 49 5.80 0.87 -9.92
C SER A 49 6.04 0.38 -8.49
N LEU A 50 7.31 0.11 -8.17
CA LEU A 50 7.71 -0.19 -6.79
C LEU A 50 7.97 1.08 -5.99
N THR A 51 7.98 2.24 -6.65
CA THR A 51 8.14 3.52 -5.98
C THR A 51 6.77 4.04 -5.56
N ASN A 52 6.59 4.29 -4.26
CA ASN A 52 5.35 4.82 -3.72
C ASN A 52 5.11 6.24 -4.26
N PRO A 53 4.04 6.47 -5.05
CA PRO A 53 3.73 7.79 -5.59
C PRO A 53 2.93 8.68 -4.64
N HIS A 54 2.56 8.16 -3.47
CA HIS A 54 1.67 8.84 -2.53
C HIS A 54 2.44 9.37 -1.32
N SER A 55 2.60 10.68 -1.21
CA SER A 55 3.33 11.30 -0.10
C SER A 55 2.60 11.15 1.24
N GLU A 56 1.27 10.99 1.22
CA GLU A 56 0.47 10.76 2.43
C GLU A 56 0.54 9.34 2.94
N ILE A 57 1.08 8.41 2.16
CA ILE A 57 1.23 7.01 2.56
C ILE A 57 2.70 6.73 2.87
N THR A 58 3.01 6.61 4.15
CA THR A 58 4.37 6.25 4.62
C THR A 58 4.28 5.02 5.50
N TRP A 59 5.40 4.31 5.66
CA TRP A 59 5.42 3.13 6.52
C TRP A 59 5.00 3.47 7.95
N THR A 60 5.48 4.60 8.48
CA THR A 60 5.12 5.04 9.82
C THR A 60 3.61 5.20 9.98
N LYS A 61 2.96 5.88 9.02
CA LYS A 61 1.51 6.11 9.06
C LYS A 61 0.73 4.82 8.86
N VAL A 62 1.17 3.97 7.94
CA VAL A 62 0.54 2.68 7.68
C VAL A 62 0.60 1.80 8.94
N LYS A 63 1.77 1.73 9.56
CA LYS A 63 1.94 0.93 10.76
C LYS A 63 1.06 1.41 11.90
N GLU A 64 0.97 2.73 12.09
CA GLU A 64 0.09 3.31 13.10
C GLU A 64 -1.36 2.87 12.90
N GLU A 65 -1.85 2.91 11.66
CA GLU A 65 -3.22 2.50 11.36
C GLU A 65 -3.40 1.00 11.52
N MET A 66 -2.42 0.19 11.12
CA MET A 66 -2.47 -1.25 11.30
C MET A 66 -2.53 -1.63 12.78
N ASP A 67 -1.79 -0.91 13.62
CA ASP A 67 -1.75 -1.18 15.07
C ASP A 67 -3.08 -0.86 15.77
N LYS A 68 -3.95 -0.09 15.13
CA LYS A 68 -5.29 0.23 15.66
C LYS A 68 -6.34 -0.81 15.31
N LEU A 69 -6.02 -1.74 14.44
CA LEU A 69 -6.99 -2.73 13.94
C LEU A 69 -7.01 -4.04 14.75
#